data_f249f8088f73370a9283e9f9025e3b8c
#
_entry.id   f249f8088f73370a9283e9f9025e3b8c
#
_cell.length_a   1.000
_cell.length_b   1.000
_cell.length_c   1.000
_cell.angle_alpha   90.00
_cell.angle_beta   90.00
_cell.angle_gamma   90.00
#
_symmetry.space_group_name_H-M   'P 1'
#
loop_
_entity.id
_entity.type
_entity.pdbx_description
1 polymer ?
#
loop_
_entity_poly.entity_id
_entity_poly.type
_entity_poly.pdbx_seq_one_letter_code
_entity_poly.pdbx_strand_id
1 'polypeptide(L)'
;MAWSLVAAVLLVGALVYAVMCCFSSQRQMRNSVVVVQSNLWYTVGTGADRVVFFAEVAPDSTFAKAATSPTDLLKAPHLTSGFWVNRFALLPSCSGRVVAAMPHGTADKGKLPTDVNTMVQKTLGKLLAQEKQLKREVKEINYYMKVHGMQDEGYTAVLAYAHKLKTRLAEVQKVSKRLALLCKEKQPRVLRHTRYALLFDGKSIAAKCLREDQQWGLCLLQTTNESKPWRANALSALPWGMSATGEVRVASVPGLGLAPLATVKDSAAVWAASVQTDSCLRMHAALGQAGSPVFSAWGRFVGMYNGVGIVPRNIIAKMLWNEK
;
A
#
# COMPACT_ATOMS: atom_id res chain seq x y z
N MET A 1 -47.45 32.99 -2.93
CA MET A 1 -47.75 31.54 -2.91
C MET A 1 -46.83 30.71 -3.86
N ALA A 2 -46.62 31.12 -5.14
CA ALA A 2 -45.80 30.34 -6.07
C ALA A 2 -44.34 30.11 -5.58
N TRP A 3 -43.69 31.12 -5.04
CA TRP A 3 -42.31 31.04 -4.55
C TRP A 3 -42.13 30.10 -3.33
N SER A 4 -43.15 30.03 -2.44
CA SER A 4 -43.09 29.11 -1.29
C SER A 4 -43.22 27.64 -1.72
N LEU A 5 -43.97 27.35 -2.76
CA LEU A 5 -44.11 26.03 -3.35
C LEU A 5 -42.84 25.57 -4.03
N VAL A 6 -42.20 26.45 -4.80
CA VAL A 6 -40.90 26.14 -5.43
C VAL A 6 -39.81 25.90 -4.39
N ALA A 7 -39.76 26.74 -3.34
CA ALA A 7 -38.79 26.53 -2.25
C ALA A 7 -39.02 25.20 -1.51
N ALA A 8 -40.27 24.81 -1.25
CA ALA A 8 -40.60 23.53 -0.63
C ALA A 8 -40.20 22.35 -1.50
N VAL A 9 -40.44 22.40 -2.81
CA VAL A 9 -40.03 21.33 -3.75
C VAL A 9 -38.52 21.21 -3.82
N LEU A 10 -37.78 22.32 -3.86
CA LEU A 10 -36.31 22.31 -3.84
C LEU A 10 -35.77 21.75 -2.52
N LEU A 11 -36.38 22.08 -1.39
CA LEU A 11 -35.98 21.59 -0.07
C LEU A 11 -36.23 20.09 0.06
N VAL A 12 -37.38 19.60 -0.39
CA VAL A 12 -37.68 18.15 -0.45
C VAL A 12 -36.72 17.43 -1.39
N GLY A 13 -36.46 17.99 -2.56
CA GLY A 13 -35.50 17.43 -3.52
C GLY A 13 -34.08 17.34 -2.93
N ALA A 14 -33.63 18.37 -2.24
CA ALA A 14 -32.34 18.40 -1.57
C ALA A 14 -32.28 17.39 -0.41
N LEU A 15 -33.37 17.22 0.35
CA LEU A 15 -33.46 16.24 1.42
C LEU A 15 -33.42 14.81 0.87
N VAL A 16 -34.21 14.51 -0.15
CA VAL A 16 -34.19 13.20 -0.83
C VAL A 16 -32.81 12.89 -1.40
N TYR A 17 -32.18 13.87 -2.04
CA TYR A 17 -30.83 13.73 -2.55
C TYR A 17 -29.80 13.45 -1.43
N ALA A 18 -29.86 14.20 -0.31
CA ALA A 18 -29.00 13.97 0.83
C ALA A 18 -29.18 12.58 1.44
N VAL A 19 -30.42 12.10 1.53
CA VAL A 19 -30.75 10.74 1.98
C VAL A 19 -30.16 9.70 1.00
N MET A 20 -30.36 9.87 -0.30
CA MET A 20 -29.81 8.94 -1.30
C MET A 20 -28.28 8.90 -1.29
N CYS A 21 -27.60 10.03 -1.03
CA CYS A 21 -26.13 10.07 -0.87
C CYS A 21 -25.64 9.34 0.42
N CYS A 22 -26.52 9.15 1.41
CA CYS A 22 -26.18 8.49 2.66
C CYS A 22 -26.27 6.96 2.59
N PHE A 23 -27.03 6.42 1.63
CA PHE A 23 -27.26 4.98 1.50
C PHE A 23 -26.70 4.47 0.17
N SER A 24 -25.81 3.50 0.25
CA SER A 24 -25.17 2.89 -0.93
C SER A 24 -25.83 1.55 -1.25
N SER A 25 -26.25 1.38 -2.51
CA SER A 25 -26.65 0.07 -3.02
C SER A 25 -25.44 -0.87 -3.10
N GLN A 26 -25.65 -2.17 -3.20
CA GLN A 26 -24.54 -3.14 -3.35
C GLN A 26 -23.61 -2.81 -4.53
N ARG A 27 -24.18 -2.34 -5.65
CA ARG A 27 -23.41 -1.92 -6.82
C ARG A 27 -22.53 -0.69 -6.50
N GLN A 28 -23.08 0.28 -5.78
CA GLN A 28 -22.34 1.47 -5.36
C GLN A 28 -21.23 1.12 -4.37
N MET A 29 -21.48 0.18 -3.43
CA MET A 29 -20.46 -0.32 -2.51
C MET A 29 -19.29 -0.97 -3.26
N ARG A 30 -19.56 -1.85 -4.25
CA ARG A 30 -18.51 -2.45 -5.09
C ARG A 30 -17.71 -1.41 -5.86
N ASN A 31 -18.41 -0.48 -6.49
CA ASN A 31 -17.78 0.56 -7.31
C ASN A 31 -17.05 1.63 -6.47
N SER A 32 -17.20 1.61 -5.15
CA SER A 32 -16.41 2.49 -4.27
C SER A 32 -15.02 1.95 -3.97
N VAL A 33 -14.79 0.65 -4.14
CA VAL A 33 -13.51 0.01 -3.81
C VAL A 33 -12.52 0.17 -4.94
N VAL A 34 -11.25 0.35 -4.58
CA VAL A 34 -10.12 0.42 -5.50
C VAL A 34 -8.94 -0.36 -4.90
N VAL A 35 -8.17 -1.03 -5.76
CA VAL A 35 -6.92 -1.66 -5.34
C VAL A 35 -5.81 -0.61 -5.36
N VAL A 36 -5.13 -0.47 -4.25
CA VAL A 36 -4.01 0.46 -4.08
C VAL A 36 -2.71 -0.32 -4.16
N GLN A 37 -1.91 -0.01 -5.14
CA GLN A 37 -0.53 -0.47 -5.26
C GLN A 37 0.38 0.55 -4.62
N SER A 38 1.20 0.11 -3.68
CA SER A 38 2.22 0.95 -3.07
C SER A 38 3.59 0.31 -3.22
N ASN A 39 4.55 1.11 -3.66
CA ASN A 39 5.97 0.76 -3.64
C ASN A 39 6.66 1.70 -2.68
N LEU A 40 7.28 1.14 -1.66
CA LEU A 40 8.09 1.86 -0.69
C LEU A 40 9.55 1.48 -0.91
N TRP A 41 10.43 2.48 -0.96
CA TRP A 41 11.86 2.23 -0.96
C TRP A 41 12.60 3.36 -0.24
N TYR A 42 13.78 3.04 0.19
CA TYR A 42 14.69 3.97 0.85
C TYR A 42 15.88 4.23 -0.05
N THR A 43 16.31 5.47 -0.09
CA THR A 43 17.50 5.90 -0.80
C THR A 43 18.52 6.35 0.21
N VAL A 44 19.70 5.75 0.19
CA VAL A 44 20.83 6.14 1.04
C VAL A 44 21.90 6.74 0.14
N GLY A 45 22.29 7.98 0.40
CA GLY A 45 23.28 8.67 -0.45
C GLY A 45 23.74 9.99 0.11
N THR A 46 24.78 10.55 -0.49
CA THR A 46 25.37 11.87 -0.17
C THR A 46 25.20 12.88 -1.31
N GLY A 47 24.57 12.47 -2.42
CA GLY A 47 24.32 13.28 -3.62
C GLY A 47 23.66 12.46 -4.72
N ALA A 48 23.52 13.03 -5.93
CA ALA A 48 22.83 12.39 -7.04
C ALA A 48 23.53 11.12 -7.54
N ASP A 49 24.85 11.06 -7.50
CA ASP A 49 25.65 10.02 -8.17
C ASP A 49 25.99 8.82 -7.28
N ARG A 50 25.89 8.96 -5.96
CA ARG A 50 26.25 7.91 -5.01
C ARG A 50 25.05 7.51 -4.19
N VAL A 51 24.20 6.69 -4.79
CA VAL A 51 22.92 6.30 -4.21
C VAL A 51 22.80 4.79 -4.22
N VAL A 52 22.33 4.23 -3.08
CA VAL A 52 21.94 2.84 -2.92
C VAL A 52 20.47 2.79 -2.52
N PHE A 53 19.74 1.85 -3.11
CA PHE A 53 18.29 1.69 -2.90
C PHE A 53 18.02 0.46 -2.06
N PHE A 54 17.04 0.55 -1.16
CA PHE A 54 16.62 -0.53 -0.29
C PHE A 54 15.09 -0.63 -0.26
N ALA A 55 14.54 -1.84 -0.29
CA ALA A 55 13.10 -2.03 -0.26
C ALA A 55 12.51 -1.85 1.15
N GLU A 56 13.25 -2.21 2.18
CA GLU A 56 12.72 -2.24 3.55
C GLU A 56 13.80 -2.00 4.60
N VAL A 57 13.35 -1.65 5.79
CA VAL A 57 14.16 -1.59 7.01
C VAL A 57 13.78 -2.81 7.86
N ALA A 58 14.74 -3.66 8.15
CA ALA A 58 14.54 -4.83 8.98
C ALA A 58 14.38 -4.46 10.48
N PRO A 59 13.76 -5.33 11.31
CA PRO A 59 13.54 -5.07 12.73
C PRO A 59 14.82 -4.78 13.53
N ASP A 60 15.96 -5.30 13.08
CA ASP A 60 17.28 -5.08 13.68
C ASP A 60 17.94 -3.75 13.28
N SER A 61 17.16 -2.84 12.71
CA SER A 61 17.64 -1.52 12.24
C SER A 61 18.72 -1.64 11.15
N THR A 62 18.59 -2.58 10.24
CA THR A 62 19.40 -2.69 9.03
C THR A 62 18.54 -2.51 7.79
N PHE A 63 19.13 -2.05 6.69
CA PHE A 63 18.46 -2.04 5.41
C PHE A 63 18.47 -3.42 4.76
N ALA A 64 17.36 -3.82 4.16
CA ALA A 64 17.21 -5.11 3.49
C ALA A 64 16.79 -4.94 2.02
N LYS A 65 17.01 -5.99 1.23
CA LYS A 65 16.70 -6.04 -0.20
C LYS A 65 17.34 -4.88 -0.98
N ALA A 66 18.67 -4.80 -0.91
CA ALA A 66 19.44 -3.77 -1.60
C ALA A 66 19.37 -3.95 -3.12
N ALA A 67 19.27 -2.82 -3.84
CA ALA A 67 19.30 -2.76 -5.29
C ALA A 67 20.16 -1.60 -5.79
N THR A 68 20.62 -1.70 -7.02
CA THR A 68 21.38 -0.64 -7.67
C THR A 68 20.51 0.31 -8.49
N SER A 69 19.26 -0.09 -8.75
CA SER A 69 18.25 0.70 -9.44
C SER A 69 16.92 0.64 -8.69
N PRO A 70 16.16 1.73 -8.63
CA PRO A 70 14.81 1.71 -8.04
C PRO A 70 13.84 0.82 -8.83
N THR A 71 14.07 0.61 -10.13
CA THR A 71 13.22 -0.22 -10.98
C THR A 71 13.16 -1.68 -10.53
N ASP A 72 14.25 -2.19 -9.93
CA ASP A 72 14.30 -3.57 -9.42
C ASP A 72 13.44 -3.75 -8.17
N LEU A 73 13.26 -2.69 -7.39
CA LEU A 73 12.41 -2.68 -6.19
C LEU A 73 10.92 -2.52 -6.52
N LEU A 74 10.59 -2.00 -7.70
CA LEU A 74 9.20 -1.76 -8.12
C LEU A 74 8.50 -3.03 -8.63
N LYS A 75 9.20 -4.14 -8.79
CA LYS A 75 8.67 -5.40 -9.37
C LYS A 75 7.62 -6.10 -8.51
N ALA A 76 7.61 -5.87 -7.20
CA ALA A 76 6.69 -6.49 -6.27
C ALA A 76 5.98 -5.41 -5.41
N PRO A 77 4.96 -4.73 -5.94
CA PRO A 77 4.21 -3.74 -5.19
C PRO A 77 3.43 -4.40 -4.05
N HIS A 78 3.31 -3.68 -2.94
CA HIS A 78 2.38 -4.05 -1.88
C HIS A 78 0.96 -3.65 -2.30
N LEU A 79 0.02 -4.59 -2.19
CA LEU A 79 -1.37 -4.39 -2.56
C LEU A 79 -2.22 -4.21 -1.31
N THR A 80 -2.99 -3.14 -1.26
CA THR A 80 -3.98 -2.88 -0.22
C THR A 80 -5.31 -2.50 -0.85
N SER A 81 -6.38 -2.53 -0.07
CA SER A 81 -7.65 -1.98 -0.48
C SER A 81 -7.71 -0.48 -0.17
N GLY A 82 -8.51 0.24 -0.91
CA GLY A 82 -8.90 1.60 -0.65
C GLY A 82 -10.29 1.87 -1.20
N PHE A 83 -10.80 3.05 -0.98
CA PHE A 83 -12.09 3.44 -1.54
C PHE A 83 -12.13 4.92 -1.89
N TRP A 84 -12.93 5.23 -2.91
CA TRP A 84 -13.16 6.59 -3.37
C TRP A 84 -13.97 7.37 -2.36
N VAL A 85 -13.57 8.63 -2.11
CA VAL A 85 -14.24 9.54 -1.18
C VAL A 85 -14.53 10.88 -1.83
N ASN A 86 -15.63 11.49 -1.43
CA ASN A 86 -15.95 12.86 -1.81
C ASN A 86 -15.09 13.85 -1.03
N ARG A 87 -14.66 14.91 -1.68
CA ARG A 87 -13.96 16.03 -1.02
C ARG A 87 -14.83 16.67 0.06
N PHE A 88 -16.10 16.86 -0.26
CA PHE A 88 -17.10 17.41 0.64
C PHE A 88 -18.11 16.34 1.04
N ALA A 89 -18.51 16.32 2.31
CA ALA A 89 -19.33 15.26 2.86
C ALA A 89 -20.67 15.03 2.14
N LEU A 90 -21.30 16.10 1.63
CA LEU A 90 -22.64 16.05 1.03
C LEU A 90 -22.64 16.32 -0.47
N LEU A 91 -21.55 16.85 -1.04
CA LEU A 91 -21.50 17.18 -2.46
C LEU A 91 -20.70 16.10 -3.21
N PRO A 92 -21.28 15.49 -4.25
CA PRO A 92 -20.54 14.58 -5.09
C PRO A 92 -19.39 15.35 -5.76
N SER A 93 -18.18 14.86 -5.55
CA SER A 93 -17.00 15.44 -6.16
C SER A 93 -16.35 14.46 -7.11
N CYS A 94 -15.81 14.97 -8.20
CA CYS A 94 -15.01 14.20 -9.15
C CYS A 94 -13.51 14.25 -8.81
N SER A 95 -13.15 14.63 -7.59
CA SER A 95 -11.78 14.99 -7.18
C SER A 95 -10.76 13.85 -7.14
N GLY A 96 -11.12 12.63 -7.49
CA GLY A 96 -10.18 11.51 -7.57
C GLY A 96 -9.47 11.17 -6.26
N ARG A 97 -10.16 11.35 -5.11
CA ARG A 97 -9.60 11.07 -3.78
C ARG A 97 -9.91 9.66 -3.34
N VAL A 98 -8.92 9.04 -2.72
CA VAL A 98 -8.99 7.67 -2.19
C VAL A 98 -8.45 7.65 -0.78
N VAL A 99 -9.18 7.01 0.13
CA VAL A 99 -8.67 6.64 1.45
C VAL A 99 -8.26 5.18 1.40
N ALA A 100 -7.09 4.88 1.89
CA ALA A 100 -6.53 3.53 1.91
C ALA A 100 -5.84 3.24 3.24
N ALA A 101 -5.64 1.96 3.54
CA ALA A 101 -4.76 1.57 4.62
C ALA A 101 -3.30 1.86 4.23
N MET A 102 -2.52 2.31 5.19
CA MET A 102 -1.08 2.45 5.01
C MET A 102 -0.46 1.05 4.78
N PRO A 103 0.52 0.93 3.88
CA PRO A 103 1.23 -0.32 3.70
C PRO A 103 1.86 -0.79 5.02
N HIS A 104 1.74 -2.09 5.33
CA HIS A 104 2.40 -2.67 6.50
C HIS A 104 3.92 -2.35 6.45
N GLY A 105 4.47 -1.87 7.56
CA GLY A 105 5.85 -1.37 7.66
C GLY A 105 5.95 0.16 7.63
N THR A 106 4.90 0.90 7.22
CA THR A 106 4.88 2.37 7.33
C THR A 106 4.26 2.84 8.63
N ALA A 107 3.32 2.08 9.22
CA ALA A 107 2.74 2.34 10.54
C ALA A 107 3.76 2.12 11.67
N ASP A 108 4.75 1.25 11.44
CA ASP A 108 5.84 1.04 12.38
C ASP A 108 6.94 2.07 12.12
N LYS A 109 6.84 3.18 12.85
CA LYS A 109 7.93 4.09 13.11
C LYS A 109 8.48 4.86 11.90
N GLY A 110 7.76 5.86 11.47
CA GLY A 110 8.31 6.96 10.66
C GLY A 110 9.50 7.71 11.29
N LYS A 111 10.09 7.18 12.34
CA LYS A 111 11.38 7.56 12.86
C LYS A 111 12.39 6.56 12.34
N LEU A 112 13.03 6.90 11.22
CA LEU A 112 14.34 6.34 10.91
C LEU A 112 15.17 6.44 12.20
N PRO A 113 15.92 5.39 12.56
CA PRO A 113 16.80 5.45 13.74
C PRO A 113 17.63 6.72 13.68
N THR A 114 17.79 7.37 14.81
CA THR A 114 18.48 8.67 14.94
C THR A 114 19.92 8.58 14.43
N ASP A 115 20.50 7.38 14.42
CA ASP A 115 21.87 7.14 13.95
C ASP A 115 21.89 6.35 12.62
N VAL A 116 21.78 7.12 11.55
CA VAL A 116 21.86 6.60 10.17
C VAL A 116 23.23 5.97 9.90
N ASN A 117 24.32 6.49 10.46
CA ASN A 117 25.66 5.98 10.22
C ASN A 117 25.80 4.55 10.76
N THR A 118 25.37 4.30 12.00
CA THR A 118 25.39 2.95 12.59
C THR A 118 24.53 1.99 11.80
N MET A 119 23.37 2.43 11.30
CA MET A 119 22.48 1.64 10.46
C MET A 119 23.13 1.23 9.14
N VAL A 120 23.80 2.17 8.48
CA VAL A 120 24.54 1.94 7.23
C VAL A 120 25.72 1.00 7.45
N GLN A 121 26.48 1.18 8.54
CA GLN A 121 27.60 0.31 8.90
C GLN A 121 27.15 -1.15 9.20
N LYS A 122 26.10 -1.32 10.00
CA LYS A 122 25.51 -2.64 10.26
C LYS A 122 25.06 -3.33 8.98
N THR A 123 24.41 -2.57 8.06
CA THR A 123 23.98 -3.08 6.76
C THR A 123 25.17 -3.50 5.91
N LEU A 124 26.24 -2.69 5.87
CA LEU A 124 27.49 -3.06 5.18
C LEU A 124 28.10 -4.35 5.74
N GLY A 125 28.16 -4.51 7.06
CA GLY A 125 28.64 -5.72 7.70
C GLY A 125 27.86 -6.99 7.27
N LYS A 126 26.53 -6.88 7.20
CA LYS A 126 25.68 -7.99 6.69
C LYS A 126 25.93 -8.30 5.21
N LEU A 127 26.03 -7.26 4.37
CA LEU A 127 26.31 -7.45 2.95
C LEU A 127 27.68 -8.09 2.71
N LEU A 128 28.71 -7.71 3.46
CA LEU A 128 30.03 -8.35 3.37
C LEU A 128 30.02 -9.81 3.82
N ALA A 129 29.26 -10.14 4.88
CA ALA A 129 29.06 -11.53 5.31
C ALA A 129 28.34 -12.35 4.22
N GLN A 130 27.30 -11.80 3.63
CA GLN A 130 26.57 -12.41 2.51
C GLN A 130 27.47 -12.59 1.28
N GLU A 131 28.30 -11.61 0.94
CA GLU A 131 29.27 -11.71 -0.15
C GLU A 131 30.26 -12.85 0.08
N LYS A 132 30.77 -12.99 1.30
CA LYS A 132 31.69 -14.09 1.68
C LYS A 132 31.03 -15.46 1.52
N GLN A 133 29.77 -15.58 1.95
CA GLN A 133 29.00 -16.81 1.77
C GLN A 133 28.79 -17.15 0.30
N LEU A 134 28.27 -16.19 -0.50
CA LEU A 134 28.06 -16.39 -1.93
C LEU A 134 29.34 -16.75 -2.69
N LYS A 135 30.49 -16.19 -2.32
CA LYS A 135 31.80 -16.58 -2.90
C LYS A 135 32.14 -18.05 -2.63
N ARG A 136 31.83 -18.56 -1.43
CA ARG A 136 32.02 -19.98 -1.09
C ARG A 136 31.10 -20.86 -1.93
N GLU A 137 29.80 -20.54 -1.97
CA GLU A 137 28.82 -21.29 -2.76
C GLU A 137 29.19 -21.33 -4.26
N VAL A 138 29.62 -20.20 -4.84
CA VAL A 138 30.08 -20.13 -6.23
C VAL A 138 31.33 -21.01 -6.44
N LYS A 139 32.26 -21.04 -5.47
CA LYS A 139 33.44 -21.89 -5.54
C LYS A 139 33.08 -23.39 -5.51
N GLU A 140 32.18 -23.78 -4.63
CA GLU A 140 31.69 -25.16 -4.49
C GLU A 140 30.99 -25.63 -5.77
N ILE A 141 30.09 -24.82 -6.32
CA ILE A 141 29.39 -25.15 -7.57
C ILE A 141 30.36 -25.21 -8.77
N ASN A 142 31.30 -24.30 -8.84
CA ASN A 142 32.32 -24.36 -9.90
C ASN A 142 33.18 -25.62 -9.79
N TYR A 143 33.49 -26.10 -8.57
CA TYR A 143 34.16 -27.35 -8.35
C TYR A 143 33.28 -28.53 -8.79
N TYR A 144 32.01 -28.57 -8.38
CA TYR A 144 31.05 -29.58 -8.81
C TYR A 144 30.98 -29.70 -10.34
N MET A 145 30.83 -28.57 -11.06
CA MET A 145 30.78 -28.56 -12.52
C MET A 145 32.08 -28.98 -13.22
N LYS A 146 33.23 -28.97 -12.52
CA LYS A 146 34.52 -29.50 -13.06
C LYS A 146 34.59 -31.02 -12.93
N VAL A 147 33.97 -31.57 -11.92
CA VAL A 147 34.00 -33.03 -11.62
C VAL A 147 32.93 -33.78 -12.41
N HIS A 148 31.79 -33.14 -12.64
CA HIS A 148 30.64 -33.70 -13.36
C HIS A 148 30.56 -33.19 -14.79
N GLY A 149 30.22 -34.10 -15.72
CA GLY A 149 30.09 -33.79 -17.15
C GLY A 149 28.72 -33.28 -17.55
N MET A 150 28.62 -32.75 -18.78
CA MET A 150 27.34 -32.26 -19.32
C MET A 150 26.28 -33.37 -19.50
N GLN A 151 26.69 -34.62 -19.46
CA GLN A 151 25.79 -35.77 -19.64
C GLN A 151 25.18 -36.25 -18.30
N ASP A 152 25.64 -35.71 -17.17
CA ASP A 152 25.13 -36.09 -15.87
C ASP A 152 23.72 -35.51 -15.66
N GLU A 153 22.86 -36.31 -15.06
CA GLU A 153 21.49 -35.88 -14.74
C GLU A 153 21.51 -34.65 -13.83
N GLY A 154 20.75 -33.62 -14.21
CA GLY A 154 20.67 -32.38 -13.45
C GLY A 154 21.74 -31.33 -13.72
N TYR A 155 22.74 -31.59 -14.57
CA TYR A 155 23.81 -30.62 -14.87
C TYR A 155 23.29 -29.27 -15.36
N THR A 156 22.28 -29.27 -16.23
CA THR A 156 21.64 -28.03 -16.73
C THR A 156 21.00 -27.19 -15.62
N ALA A 157 20.38 -27.83 -14.62
CA ALA A 157 19.82 -27.15 -13.47
C ALA A 157 20.91 -26.51 -12.59
N VAL A 158 22.02 -27.23 -12.38
CA VAL A 158 23.18 -26.73 -11.64
C VAL A 158 23.83 -25.55 -12.36
N LEU A 159 23.95 -25.62 -13.70
CA LEU A 159 24.45 -24.53 -14.52
C LEU A 159 23.59 -23.26 -14.41
N ALA A 160 22.27 -23.40 -14.50
CA ALA A 160 21.33 -22.30 -14.33
C ALA A 160 21.43 -21.69 -12.93
N TYR A 161 21.58 -22.54 -11.90
CA TYR A 161 21.77 -22.08 -10.52
C TYR A 161 23.10 -21.37 -10.32
N ALA A 162 24.19 -21.88 -10.91
CA ALA A 162 25.50 -21.24 -10.90
C ALA A 162 25.46 -19.85 -11.51
N HIS A 163 24.78 -19.70 -12.64
CA HIS A 163 24.57 -18.40 -13.29
C HIS A 163 23.82 -17.42 -12.38
N LYS A 164 22.73 -17.89 -11.76
CA LYS A 164 21.94 -17.09 -10.82
C LYS A 164 22.77 -16.64 -9.62
N LEU A 165 23.59 -17.51 -9.04
CA LEU A 165 24.49 -17.16 -7.94
C LEU A 165 25.56 -16.15 -8.32
N LYS A 166 26.19 -16.31 -9.49
CA LYS A 166 27.20 -15.34 -10.01
C LYS A 166 26.59 -13.96 -10.22
N THR A 167 25.39 -13.89 -10.78
CA THR A 167 24.65 -12.63 -10.97
C THR A 167 24.37 -11.99 -9.60
N ARG A 168 23.84 -12.75 -8.65
CA ARG A 168 23.56 -12.26 -7.28
C ARG A 168 24.83 -11.80 -6.56
N LEU A 169 25.94 -12.52 -6.71
CA LEU A 169 27.22 -12.11 -6.15
C LEU A 169 27.69 -10.77 -6.73
N ALA A 170 27.61 -10.60 -8.05
CA ALA A 170 27.98 -9.34 -8.70
C ALA A 170 27.12 -8.15 -8.22
N GLU A 171 25.81 -8.36 -8.03
CA GLU A 171 24.90 -7.35 -7.47
C GLU A 171 25.28 -6.98 -6.04
N VAL A 172 25.49 -7.97 -5.16
CA VAL A 172 25.89 -7.73 -3.76
C VAL A 172 27.23 -6.99 -3.70
N GLN A 173 28.22 -7.37 -4.55
CA GLN A 173 29.51 -6.68 -4.62
C GLN A 173 29.39 -5.24 -5.09
N LYS A 174 28.51 -4.96 -6.05
CA LYS A 174 28.27 -3.60 -6.53
C LYS A 174 27.64 -2.72 -5.43
N VAL A 175 26.71 -3.28 -4.68
CA VAL A 175 26.04 -2.57 -3.55
C VAL A 175 27.01 -2.37 -2.40
N SER A 176 27.74 -3.42 -1.98
CA SER A 176 28.69 -3.34 -0.85
C SER A 176 29.80 -2.33 -1.11
N LYS A 177 30.37 -2.28 -2.34
CA LYS A 177 31.34 -1.26 -2.74
C LYS A 177 30.78 0.15 -2.64
N ARG A 178 29.57 0.40 -3.16
CA ARG A 178 28.92 1.71 -3.06
C ARG A 178 28.66 2.12 -1.61
N LEU A 179 28.14 1.18 -0.80
CA LEU A 179 27.83 1.43 0.59
C LEU A 179 29.12 1.69 1.42
N ALA A 180 30.22 0.98 1.12
CA ALA A 180 31.51 1.21 1.74
C ALA A 180 32.06 2.63 1.45
N LEU A 181 31.82 3.16 0.26
CA LEU A 181 32.18 4.54 -0.07
C LEU A 181 31.33 5.53 0.75
N LEU A 182 30.03 5.27 0.88
CA LEU A 182 29.13 6.12 1.68
C LEU A 182 29.49 6.11 3.17
N CYS A 183 29.98 4.98 3.72
CA CYS A 183 30.46 4.91 5.11
C CYS A 183 31.71 5.79 5.35
N LYS A 184 32.49 6.08 4.33
CA LYS A 184 33.66 6.97 4.44
C LYS A 184 33.28 8.46 4.41
N GLU A 185 32.10 8.76 3.90
CA GLU A 185 31.59 10.13 3.81
C GLU A 185 30.90 10.51 5.13
N LYS A 186 31.14 11.73 5.59
CA LYS A 186 30.51 12.23 6.82
C LYS A 186 29.06 12.62 6.53
N GLN A 187 28.08 11.83 7.01
CA GLN A 187 26.63 12.08 6.98
C GLN A 187 25.88 11.58 5.72
N PRO A 188 25.71 10.27 5.55
CA PRO A 188 24.76 9.76 4.56
C PRO A 188 23.33 10.19 4.92
N ARG A 189 22.58 10.65 3.92
CA ARG A 189 21.16 10.98 4.08
C ARG A 189 20.31 9.79 3.65
N VAL A 190 19.26 9.53 4.41
CA VAL A 190 18.24 8.54 4.05
C VAL A 190 16.98 9.28 3.64
N LEU A 191 16.52 9.01 2.44
CA LEU A 191 15.26 9.53 1.94
C LEU A 191 14.30 8.36 1.74
N ARG A 192 13.08 8.49 2.25
CA ARG A 192 11.99 7.56 2.03
C ARG A 192 11.21 8.01 0.81
N HIS A 193 10.99 7.10 -0.11
CA HIS A 193 10.17 7.31 -1.30
C HIS A 193 8.98 6.36 -1.29
N THR A 194 7.82 6.87 -1.66
CA THR A 194 6.62 6.07 -1.82
C THR A 194 5.96 6.42 -3.15
N ARG A 195 5.64 5.41 -3.94
CA ARG A 195 4.89 5.56 -5.18
C ARG A 195 3.58 4.82 -5.05
N TYR A 196 2.49 5.50 -5.37
CA TYR A 196 1.16 4.92 -5.36
C TYR A 196 0.60 4.82 -6.77
N ALA A 197 -0.11 3.73 -7.04
CA ALA A 197 -0.96 3.57 -8.20
C ALA A 197 -2.29 2.92 -7.77
N LEU A 198 -3.36 3.31 -8.42
CA LEU A 198 -4.71 2.83 -8.18
C LEU A 198 -5.13 1.94 -9.33
N LEU A 199 -5.52 0.71 -9.04
CA LEU A 199 -6.11 -0.19 -10.05
C LEU A 199 -7.62 -0.16 -9.92
N PHE A 200 -8.28 0.24 -11.00
CA PHE A 200 -9.73 0.30 -11.06
C PHE A 200 -10.20 0.01 -12.49
N ASP A 201 -11.12 -0.94 -12.64
CA ASP A 201 -11.70 -1.35 -13.93
C ASP A 201 -10.62 -1.70 -14.97
N GLY A 202 -9.59 -2.45 -14.54
CA GLY A 202 -8.45 -2.89 -15.36
C GLY A 202 -7.44 -1.79 -15.73
N LYS A 203 -7.60 -0.58 -15.21
CA LYS A 203 -6.72 0.55 -15.49
C LYS A 203 -5.86 0.91 -14.28
N SER A 204 -4.59 1.20 -14.52
CA SER A 204 -3.67 1.72 -13.51
C SER A 204 -3.61 3.25 -13.60
N ILE A 205 -3.91 3.91 -12.49
CA ILE A 205 -3.97 5.38 -12.37
C ILE A 205 -2.92 5.80 -11.36
N ALA A 206 -1.99 6.66 -11.75
CA ALA A 206 -0.98 7.18 -10.83
C ALA A 206 -1.65 8.07 -9.77
N ALA A 207 -1.17 7.96 -8.52
CA ALA A 207 -1.68 8.74 -7.41
C ALA A 207 -0.54 9.30 -6.55
N LYS A 208 -0.81 10.44 -5.92
CA LYS A 208 0.05 11.08 -4.93
C LYS A 208 -0.57 10.94 -3.54
N CYS A 209 0.26 10.80 -2.52
CA CYS A 209 -0.19 10.86 -1.14
C CYS A 209 -0.33 12.33 -0.74
N LEU A 210 -1.52 12.70 -0.28
CA LEU A 210 -1.79 14.04 0.25
C LEU A 210 -1.51 14.10 1.74
N ARG A 211 -1.86 13.01 2.46
CA ARG A 211 -1.76 12.96 3.92
C ARG A 211 -1.63 11.52 4.41
N GLU A 212 -0.86 11.34 5.47
CA GLU A 212 -0.75 10.09 6.23
C GLU A 212 -1.21 10.34 7.68
N ASP A 213 -2.01 9.41 8.20
CA ASP A 213 -2.38 9.36 9.61
C ASP A 213 -1.82 8.08 10.21
N GLN A 214 -0.69 8.21 10.90
CA GLN A 214 0.02 7.08 11.48
C GLN A 214 -0.74 6.45 12.66
N GLN A 215 -1.53 7.23 13.40
CA GLN A 215 -2.28 6.75 14.54
C GLN A 215 -3.34 5.71 14.11
N TRP A 216 -4.01 5.97 12.99
CA TRP A 216 -5.08 5.11 12.46
C TRP A 216 -4.61 4.20 11.32
N GLY A 217 -3.37 4.35 10.88
CA GLY A 217 -2.83 3.58 9.75
C GLY A 217 -3.51 3.92 8.42
N LEU A 218 -3.84 5.19 8.18
CA LEU A 218 -4.55 5.67 7.01
C LEU A 218 -3.67 6.53 6.12
N CYS A 219 -3.92 6.48 4.81
CA CYS A 219 -3.41 7.45 3.86
C CYS A 219 -4.52 7.99 2.97
N LEU A 220 -4.47 9.31 2.71
CA LEU A 220 -5.31 10.00 1.74
C LEU A 220 -4.50 10.16 0.46
N LEU A 221 -4.98 9.54 -0.59
CA LEU A 221 -4.39 9.58 -1.93
C LEU A 221 -5.24 10.44 -2.86
N GLN A 222 -4.61 11.05 -3.84
CA GLN A 222 -5.29 11.73 -4.94
C GLN A 222 -4.70 11.28 -6.26
N THR A 223 -5.56 11.02 -7.24
CA THR A 223 -5.12 10.75 -8.61
C THR A 223 -4.36 11.94 -9.17
N THR A 224 -3.35 11.68 -9.99
CA THR A 224 -2.50 12.75 -10.56
C THR A 224 -3.30 13.71 -11.45
N ASN A 225 -4.35 13.22 -12.10
CA ASN A 225 -5.24 14.01 -12.94
C ASN A 225 -6.41 14.64 -12.16
N GLU A 226 -6.42 14.52 -10.83
CA GLU A 226 -7.43 15.05 -9.91
C GLU A 226 -8.88 14.63 -10.23
N SER A 227 -9.06 13.55 -10.97
CA SER A 227 -10.36 13.04 -11.38
C SER A 227 -10.57 11.59 -10.99
N LYS A 228 -11.79 11.22 -10.67
CA LYS A 228 -12.16 9.82 -10.45
C LYS A 228 -12.68 9.18 -11.75
N PRO A 229 -12.50 7.87 -11.95
CA PRO A 229 -13.09 7.17 -13.07
C PRO A 229 -14.63 7.30 -13.09
N TRP A 230 -15.21 7.29 -14.28
CA TRP A 230 -16.65 7.41 -14.49
C TRP A 230 -17.49 6.43 -13.64
N ARG A 231 -17.08 5.15 -13.58
CA ARG A 231 -17.80 4.11 -12.84
C ARG A 231 -17.56 4.13 -11.34
N ALA A 232 -16.54 4.87 -10.88
CA ALA A 232 -16.20 4.93 -9.47
C ALA A 232 -17.27 5.66 -8.68
N ASN A 233 -17.68 5.08 -7.55
CA ASN A 233 -18.62 5.69 -6.61
C ASN A 233 -17.83 6.26 -5.42
N ALA A 234 -17.88 7.55 -5.22
CA ALA A 234 -17.22 8.19 -4.09
C ALA A 234 -18.16 8.24 -2.87
N LEU A 235 -17.65 7.75 -1.73
CA LEU A 235 -18.40 7.69 -0.47
C LEU A 235 -18.36 9.04 0.25
N SER A 236 -19.46 9.37 0.92
CA SER A 236 -19.58 10.58 1.73
C SER A 236 -19.16 10.29 3.18
N ALA A 237 -18.04 10.84 3.61
CA ALA A 237 -17.56 10.76 4.98
C ALA A 237 -18.15 11.91 5.80
N LEU A 238 -19.27 11.67 6.48
CA LEU A 238 -19.91 12.66 7.33
C LEU A 238 -19.16 12.80 8.67
N PRO A 239 -19.04 14.02 9.23
CA PRO A 239 -18.25 14.29 10.44
C PRO A 239 -18.85 13.72 11.73
N TRP A 240 -20.17 13.51 11.76
CA TRP A 240 -20.83 12.88 12.90
C TRP A 240 -20.69 11.37 12.84
N GLY A 241 -20.18 10.80 13.93
CA GLY A 241 -19.95 9.37 14.04
C GLY A 241 -21.25 8.57 14.15
N MET A 242 -21.23 7.36 13.59
CA MET A 242 -22.09 6.26 14.01
C MET A 242 -21.17 5.12 14.38
N SER A 243 -21.40 4.53 15.53
CA SER A 243 -20.75 3.28 15.89
C SER A 243 -21.27 2.17 14.99
N ALA A 244 -20.37 1.37 14.45
CA ALA A 244 -20.76 0.13 13.81
C ALA A 244 -21.17 -0.85 14.90
N THR A 245 -22.42 -1.27 14.92
CA THR A 245 -22.94 -2.26 15.87
C THR A 245 -23.70 -3.34 15.12
N GLY A 246 -23.55 -4.59 15.54
CA GLY A 246 -24.26 -5.71 14.95
C GLY A 246 -23.78 -6.10 13.56
N GLU A 247 -24.74 -6.36 12.66
CA GLU A 247 -24.43 -6.76 11.28
C GLU A 247 -23.96 -5.58 10.42
N VAL A 248 -22.86 -5.80 9.72
CA VAL A 248 -22.26 -4.85 8.77
C VAL A 248 -21.98 -5.53 7.44
N ARG A 249 -21.74 -4.73 6.41
CA ARG A 249 -21.30 -5.16 5.10
C ARG A 249 -19.92 -4.58 4.82
N VAL A 250 -19.03 -5.40 4.31
CA VAL A 250 -17.67 -4.97 3.92
C VAL A 250 -17.51 -5.16 2.42
N ALA A 251 -17.11 -4.14 1.72
CA ALA A 251 -16.77 -4.24 0.32
C ALA A 251 -15.24 -4.37 0.17
N SER A 252 -14.79 -5.45 -0.47
CA SER A 252 -13.36 -5.73 -0.65
C SER A 252 -13.08 -6.48 -1.95
N VAL A 253 -11.83 -6.48 -2.37
CA VAL A 253 -11.35 -7.30 -3.47
C VAL A 253 -10.82 -8.61 -2.89
N PRO A 254 -11.43 -9.77 -3.20
CA PRO A 254 -11.03 -11.05 -2.62
C PRO A 254 -9.62 -11.45 -3.07
N GLY A 255 -8.85 -12.08 -2.17
CA GLY A 255 -7.52 -12.60 -2.47
C GLY A 255 -6.43 -11.54 -2.64
N LEU A 256 -6.71 -10.28 -2.34
CA LEU A 256 -5.72 -9.22 -2.38
C LEU A 256 -4.62 -9.50 -1.35
N GLY A 257 -3.36 -9.51 -1.77
CA GLY A 257 -2.21 -9.84 -0.92
C GLY A 257 -1.87 -11.33 -0.83
N LEU A 258 -2.74 -12.23 -1.29
CA LEU A 258 -2.49 -13.68 -1.36
C LEU A 258 -2.06 -14.13 -2.76
N ALA A 259 -2.42 -13.39 -3.79
CA ALA A 259 -2.18 -13.73 -5.18
C ALA A 259 -1.16 -12.77 -5.84
N PRO A 260 -0.40 -13.24 -6.85
CA PRO A 260 0.42 -12.35 -7.67
C PRO A 260 -0.43 -11.28 -8.34
N LEU A 261 0.14 -10.08 -8.54
CA LEU A 261 -0.54 -8.93 -9.14
C LEU A 261 -1.27 -9.28 -10.47
N ALA A 262 -0.65 -10.11 -11.30
CA ALA A 262 -1.21 -10.52 -12.59
C ALA A 262 -2.53 -11.32 -12.49
N THR A 263 -2.82 -11.90 -11.33
CA THR A 263 -4.02 -12.72 -11.10
C THR A 263 -5.09 -12.01 -10.26
N VAL A 264 -4.78 -10.84 -9.71
CA VAL A 264 -5.74 -10.05 -8.92
C VAL A 264 -6.75 -9.42 -9.88
N LYS A 265 -7.99 -9.91 -9.83
CA LYS A 265 -9.12 -9.23 -10.46
C LYS A 265 -9.51 -8.06 -9.56
N ASP A 266 -9.56 -6.87 -10.11
CA ASP A 266 -9.96 -5.63 -9.40
C ASP A 266 -11.47 -5.53 -9.13
N SER A 267 -12.20 -6.64 -9.28
CA SER A 267 -13.63 -6.71 -9.02
C SER A 267 -13.93 -6.91 -7.54
N ALA A 268 -14.46 -5.88 -6.91
CA ALA A 268 -14.88 -5.93 -5.51
C ALA A 268 -16.17 -6.76 -5.33
N ALA A 269 -16.26 -7.44 -4.19
CA ALA A 269 -17.45 -8.11 -3.70
C ALA A 269 -17.88 -7.51 -2.35
N VAL A 270 -19.15 -7.70 -2.00
CA VAL A 270 -19.72 -7.24 -0.72
C VAL A 270 -19.99 -8.45 0.15
N TRP A 271 -19.46 -8.46 1.35
CA TRP A 271 -19.52 -9.55 2.30
C TRP A 271 -20.27 -9.12 3.56
N ALA A 272 -21.05 -10.04 4.15
CA ALA A 272 -21.60 -9.85 5.48
C ALA A 272 -20.51 -10.08 6.53
N ALA A 273 -20.51 -9.27 7.57
CA ALA A 273 -19.61 -9.38 8.72
C ALA A 273 -20.37 -8.96 9.99
N SER A 274 -19.86 -9.32 11.15
CA SER A 274 -20.41 -8.86 12.43
C SER A 274 -19.36 -8.11 13.24
N VAL A 275 -19.81 -7.06 13.92
CA VAL A 275 -18.98 -6.25 14.83
C VAL A 275 -19.15 -6.77 16.23
N GLN A 276 -18.05 -7.11 16.89
CA GLN A 276 -17.98 -7.39 18.31
C GLN A 276 -17.80 -6.11 19.13
N THR A 277 -17.91 -6.24 20.46
CA THR A 277 -17.97 -5.17 21.46
C THR A 277 -16.85 -4.12 21.37
N ASP A 278 -15.67 -4.46 20.81
CA ASP A 278 -14.50 -3.57 20.76
C ASP A 278 -14.17 -3.07 19.35
N SER A 279 -15.17 -2.87 18.51
CA SER A 279 -14.97 -2.48 17.08
C SER A 279 -14.18 -3.51 16.26
N CYS A 280 -13.91 -4.69 16.83
CA CYS A 280 -13.31 -5.80 16.12
C CYS A 280 -14.28 -6.41 15.13
N LEU A 281 -13.82 -6.64 13.90
CA LEU A 281 -14.62 -7.25 12.85
C LEU A 281 -14.40 -8.76 12.84
N ARG A 282 -15.48 -9.53 13.07
CA ARG A 282 -15.49 -10.96 12.76
C ARG A 282 -15.80 -11.16 11.29
N MET A 283 -14.77 -11.49 10.56
CA MET A 283 -14.85 -11.79 9.13
C MET A 283 -13.82 -12.86 8.79
N HIS A 284 -14.10 -13.66 7.77
CA HIS A 284 -13.08 -14.59 7.25
C HIS A 284 -11.88 -13.78 6.75
N ALA A 285 -10.67 -14.09 7.22
CA ALA A 285 -9.46 -13.31 6.96
C ALA A 285 -9.17 -13.09 5.46
N ALA A 286 -9.58 -14.04 4.61
CA ALA A 286 -9.42 -13.93 3.16
C ALA A 286 -10.37 -12.91 2.50
N LEU A 287 -11.42 -12.47 3.20
CA LEU A 287 -12.47 -11.59 2.66
C LEU A 287 -12.28 -10.13 3.10
N GLY A 288 -11.63 -9.90 4.25
CA GLY A 288 -11.40 -8.57 4.81
C GLY A 288 -9.98 -8.09 4.58
N GLN A 289 -9.82 -7.14 3.69
CA GLN A 289 -8.53 -6.51 3.45
C GLN A 289 -8.45 -5.15 4.13
N ALA A 290 -7.30 -4.83 4.71
CA ALA A 290 -7.06 -3.50 5.25
C ALA A 290 -7.30 -2.44 4.17
N GLY A 291 -8.05 -1.39 4.51
CA GLY A 291 -8.48 -0.36 3.57
C GLY A 291 -9.89 -0.56 3.00
N SER A 292 -10.57 -1.65 3.35
CA SER A 292 -11.93 -1.93 2.87
C SER A 292 -12.98 -1.05 3.54
N PRO A 293 -13.91 -0.42 2.80
CA PRO A 293 -14.99 0.36 3.39
C PRO A 293 -16.01 -0.57 4.04
N VAL A 294 -16.52 -0.11 5.19
CA VAL A 294 -17.53 -0.80 6.02
C VAL A 294 -18.84 -0.03 5.97
N PHE A 295 -19.93 -0.77 5.80
CA PHE A 295 -21.28 -0.23 5.71
C PHE A 295 -22.18 -0.90 6.75
N SER A 296 -23.18 -0.18 7.24
CA SER A 296 -24.27 -0.78 8.04
C SER A 296 -25.06 -1.79 7.19
N ALA A 297 -25.91 -2.60 7.83
CA ALA A 297 -26.84 -3.49 7.14
C ALA A 297 -27.72 -2.77 6.10
N TRP A 298 -28.00 -1.50 6.31
CA TRP A 298 -28.80 -0.62 5.45
C TRP A 298 -27.98 0.06 4.34
N GLY A 299 -26.68 -0.20 4.22
CA GLY A 299 -25.83 0.39 3.18
C GLY A 299 -25.25 1.76 3.51
N ARG A 300 -25.33 2.20 4.75
CA ARG A 300 -24.72 3.47 5.18
C ARG A 300 -23.24 3.29 5.46
N PHE A 301 -22.40 4.15 4.90
CA PHE A 301 -20.95 4.13 5.15
C PHE A 301 -20.68 4.46 6.65
N VAL A 302 -20.00 3.55 7.32
CA VAL A 302 -19.72 3.61 8.78
C VAL A 302 -18.25 3.93 9.04
N GLY A 303 -17.36 3.38 8.24
CA GLY A 303 -15.92 3.54 8.42
C GLY A 303 -15.10 2.63 7.52
N MET A 304 -13.86 2.38 7.91
CA MET A 304 -12.90 1.57 7.17
C MET A 304 -12.30 0.48 8.06
N TYR A 305 -12.14 -0.71 7.52
CA TYR A 305 -11.35 -1.76 8.16
C TYR A 305 -9.87 -1.51 7.95
N ASN A 306 -9.07 -1.39 9.02
CA ASN A 306 -7.63 -1.12 8.92
C ASN A 306 -6.73 -2.36 9.11
N GLY A 307 -7.33 -3.56 9.17
CA GLY A 307 -6.61 -4.81 9.44
C GLY A 307 -6.75 -5.30 10.89
N VAL A 308 -7.13 -4.43 11.82
CA VAL A 308 -7.33 -4.74 13.23
C VAL A 308 -8.78 -4.48 13.64
N GLY A 309 -9.31 -3.32 13.28
CA GLY A 309 -10.64 -2.89 13.66
C GLY A 309 -11.25 -1.90 12.66
N ILE A 310 -12.37 -1.30 13.05
CA ILE A 310 -13.05 -0.30 12.22
C ILE A 310 -12.59 1.10 12.64
N VAL A 311 -11.98 1.81 11.71
CA VAL A 311 -11.73 3.25 11.83
C VAL A 311 -13.04 3.98 11.53
N PRO A 312 -13.59 4.75 12.47
CA PRO A 312 -14.86 5.41 12.28
C PRO A 312 -14.80 6.50 11.20
N ARG A 313 -15.92 6.71 10.51
CA ARG A 313 -16.00 7.67 9.40
C ARG A 313 -15.71 9.13 9.80
N ASN A 314 -15.94 9.53 11.06
CA ASN A 314 -15.62 10.87 11.55
C ASN A 314 -14.11 11.14 11.58
N ILE A 315 -13.27 10.11 11.79
CA ILE A 315 -11.81 10.22 11.65
C ILE A 315 -11.44 10.44 10.19
N ILE A 316 -12.07 9.69 9.28
CA ILE A 316 -11.88 9.86 7.85
C ILE A 316 -12.31 11.26 7.40
N ALA A 317 -13.46 11.76 7.90
CA ALA A 317 -13.93 13.12 7.66
C ALA A 317 -12.92 14.18 8.13
N LYS A 318 -12.36 14.04 9.33
CA LYS A 318 -11.32 14.94 9.85
C LYS A 318 -10.08 14.95 8.95
N MET A 319 -9.72 13.79 8.40
CA MET A 319 -8.60 13.68 7.46
C MET A 319 -8.86 14.43 6.16
N LEU A 320 -10.10 14.45 5.68
CA LEU A 320 -10.51 15.16 4.46
C LEU A 320 -10.63 16.68 4.65
N TRP A 321 -11.03 17.15 5.84
CA TRP A 321 -11.36 18.56 6.10
C TRP A 321 -10.18 19.41 6.56
N ASN A 322 -9.19 18.81 7.21
CA ASN A 322 -8.01 19.53 7.70
C ASN A 322 -6.96 19.76 6.60
N GLU A 323 -7.39 19.95 5.35
CA GLU A 323 -6.49 20.44 4.31
C GLU A 323 -6.23 21.95 4.53
N LYS A 324 -5.05 22.26 5.06
CA LYS A 324 -4.46 23.59 5.00
C LYS A 324 -3.41 23.62 3.90
#